data_aa9981db480aa66419108a4ededb25af
#
_entry.id   aa9981db480aa66419108a4ededb25af
#
_cell.length_a   1.000
_cell.length_b   1.000
_cell.length_c   1.000
_cell.angle_alpha   90.00
_cell.angle_beta   90.00
_cell.angle_gamma   90.00
#
_symmetry.space_group_name_H-M   'P 1'
#
loop_
_entity.id
_entity.type
_entity.pdbx_description
1 polymer ?
#
loop_
_entity_poly.entity_id
_entity_poly.type
_entity_poly.pdbx_seq_one_letter_code
_entity_poly.pdbx_strand_id
1 'polypeptide(L)'
;MVRWNVHRFRTIRTLALVGLLAIGLAATTTAPAFAGTWTATGSMSTARLKHTATLLPNSRVLVAGGVNSTGFITSAELYDPTTGKWTSTGSMTTARGDHTATLLPNGDVLVAGGLTNGNSSIGTACTATAELYDPSTGQWTTTGSMTTPRANHTATLLNDGTVLVAGGLCTGGFIYPDNTAELYDPSNGTWKATASMNFARASAGATLLQSGEVLVAGGDGTSAELYNPSKGQWKITGSMNTSRGTLQMTLLVNGMALVLGGSGLASYASQFYRPTNGTWHSIQYGVVPPIWGHTLTLLDTGKALAAGGHFNNGITSLARLYDASTNSWSNNSIMTTPRQYHTATLLPNGQVLVAGGQVLNSNGTATDFASAELYTP
;
A
#
# COMPACT_ATOMS: atom_id res chain seq x y z
N MET A 1 -77.81 28.50 -48.64
CA MET A 1 -78.68 27.76 -49.53
C MET A 1 -78.15 26.38 -49.70
N VAL A 2 -79.08 25.39 -49.59
CA VAL A 2 -79.00 23.96 -50.01
C VAL A 2 -78.14 23.08 -49.11
N ARG A 3 -78.64 22.41 -48.19
CA ARG A 3 -79.46 21.18 -47.93
C ARG A 3 -78.97 19.89 -48.61
N TRP A 4 -79.03 18.84 -47.78
CA TRP A 4 -79.25 17.39 -47.98
C TRP A 4 -77.98 16.55 -47.94
N ASN A 5 -77.96 15.27 -47.43
CA ASN A 5 -78.92 14.45 -46.67
C ASN A 5 -78.14 13.28 -45.98
N VAL A 6 -78.80 12.74 -45.00
CA VAL A 6 -78.46 11.56 -44.19
C VAL A 6 -78.48 10.30 -45.01
N HIS A 7 -77.54 9.39 -44.74
CA HIS A 7 -77.83 7.92 -44.78
C HIS A 7 -77.07 7.17 -43.73
N ARG A 8 -77.80 6.50 -42.88
CA ARG A 8 -77.29 5.50 -41.88
C ARG A 8 -77.03 4.22 -42.58
N PHE A 9 -75.81 3.61 -42.24
CA PHE A 9 -75.61 2.15 -42.31
C PHE A 9 -75.03 1.67 -41.01
N ARG A 10 -75.78 0.80 -40.34
CA ARG A 10 -75.28 -0.06 -39.22
C ARG A 10 -74.41 -1.12 -39.80
N THR A 11 -73.21 -1.26 -39.28
CA THR A 11 -72.42 -2.46 -39.48
C THR A 11 -71.91 -2.90 -38.13
N ILE A 12 -72.26 -4.11 -37.79
CA ILE A 12 -71.83 -4.89 -36.63
C ILE A 12 -70.32 -5.09 -36.74
N ARG A 13 -69.58 -4.65 -35.75
CA ARG A 13 -68.16 -5.00 -35.63
C ARG A 13 -67.97 -5.94 -34.46
N THR A 14 -67.59 -7.16 -34.81
CA THR A 14 -67.05 -8.20 -33.92
C THR A 14 -65.78 -7.72 -33.27
N LEU A 15 -65.77 -7.59 -31.92
CA LEU A 15 -64.56 -7.31 -31.15
C LEU A 15 -63.70 -8.59 -31.13
N ALA A 16 -62.54 -8.58 -31.83
CA ALA A 16 -61.47 -9.51 -31.59
C ALA A 16 -60.59 -8.96 -30.47
N LEU A 17 -60.63 -9.63 -29.33
CA LEU A 17 -59.75 -9.32 -28.17
C LEU A 17 -58.35 -9.89 -28.50
N VAL A 18 -57.40 -9.04 -28.90
CA VAL A 18 -55.99 -9.37 -29.01
C VAL A 18 -55.37 -9.14 -27.65
N GLY A 19 -55.15 -10.24 -26.91
CA GLY A 19 -54.39 -10.16 -25.65
C GLY A 19 -52.90 -9.88 -25.94
N LEU A 20 -52.45 -8.67 -25.65
CA LEU A 20 -51.01 -8.37 -25.56
C LEU A 20 -50.45 -9.05 -24.28
N LEU A 21 -49.72 -10.17 -24.46
CA LEU A 21 -48.90 -10.71 -23.39
C LEU A 21 -47.67 -9.81 -23.25
N ALA A 22 -47.67 -8.86 -22.32
CA ALA A 22 -46.50 -8.10 -21.94
C ALA A 22 -45.56 -9.02 -21.12
N ILE A 23 -44.56 -9.63 -21.81
CA ILE A 23 -43.45 -10.28 -21.14
C ILE A 23 -42.61 -9.14 -20.50
N GLY A 24 -42.90 -8.87 -19.24
CA GLY A 24 -42.05 -8.02 -18.42
C GLY A 24 -40.70 -8.70 -18.24
N LEU A 25 -39.68 -8.28 -18.98
CA LEU A 25 -38.30 -8.57 -18.67
C LEU A 25 -38.00 -7.84 -17.36
N ALA A 26 -38.12 -8.54 -16.24
CA ALA A 26 -37.58 -8.05 -14.96
C ALA A 26 -36.05 -8.02 -15.13
N ALA A 27 -35.51 -6.85 -15.46
CA ALA A 27 -34.11 -6.58 -15.31
C ALA A 27 -33.81 -6.76 -13.80
N THR A 28 -33.29 -7.91 -13.43
CA THR A 28 -32.67 -8.09 -12.12
C THR A 28 -31.48 -7.16 -12.10
N THR A 29 -31.63 -5.97 -11.56
CA THR A 29 -30.51 -5.17 -11.14
C THR A 29 -29.85 -5.96 -10.03
N THR A 30 -28.83 -6.76 -10.39
CA THR A 30 -27.90 -7.28 -9.39
C THR A 30 -27.34 -6.06 -8.70
N ALA A 31 -27.68 -5.87 -7.42
CA ALA A 31 -26.99 -4.90 -6.59
C ALA A 31 -25.47 -5.11 -6.81
N PRO A 32 -24.69 -4.03 -6.98
CA PRO A 32 -23.25 -4.17 -7.14
C PRO A 32 -22.74 -5.00 -5.98
N ALA A 33 -22.06 -6.11 -6.29
CA ALA A 33 -21.48 -6.96 -5.27
C ALA A 33 -20.63 -6.09 -4.34
N PHE A 34 -20.90 -6.15 -3.04
CA PHE A 34 -20.11 -5.42 -2.05
C PHE A 34 -18.64 -5.78 -2.24
N ALA A 35 -17.77 -4.79 -2.14
CA ALA A 35 -16.33 -4.95 -2.29
C ALA A 35 -15.74 -5.60 -1.03
N GLY A 36 -16.13 -6.83 -0.70
CA GLY A 36 -15.67 -7.61 0.44
C GLY A 36 -16.22 -7.13 1.80
N THR A 37 -15.87 -7.85 2.85
CA THR A 37 -16.35 -7.59 4.22
C THR A 37 -15.17 -7.38 5.18
N TRP A 38 -15.42 -6.59 6.25
CA TRP A 38 -14.46 -6.31 7.30
C TRP A 38 -14.93 -6.93 8.62
N THR A 39 -14.02 -7.60 9.31
CA THR A 39 -14.28 -8.21 10.62
C THR A 39 -13.13 -7.89 11.58
N ALA A 40 -13.45 -7.55 12.83
CA ALA A 40 -12.44 -7.39 13.85
C ALA A 40 -11.73 -8.72 14.14
N THR A 41 -10.44 -8.65 14.46
CA THR A 41 -9.66 -9.79 14.94
C THR A 41 -8.94 -9.42 16.24
N GLY A 42 -8.09 -10.31 16.77
CA GLY A 42 -7.33 -10.03 17.98
C GLY A 42 -6.52 -8.73 17.87
N SER A 43 -6.26 -8.08 19.01
CA SER A 43 -5.45 -6.87 19.08
C SER A 43 -4.02 -7.17 19.51
N MET A 44 -3.05 -6.40 19.03
CA MET A 44 -1.69 -6.37 19.55
C MET A 44 -1.69 -5.99 21.04
N SER A 45 -0.64 -6.30 21.76
CA SER A 45 -0.43 -5.83 23.14
C SER A 45 0.00 -4.35 23.17
N THR A 46 0.65 -3.87 22.10
CA THR A 46 1.19 -2.51 22.01
C THR A 46 0.62 -1.79 20.82
N ALA A 47 -0.03 -0.64 21.07
CA ALA A 47 -0.47 0.27 20.01
C ALA A 47 0.74 0.81 19.24
N ARG A 48 0.64 0.88 17.92
CA ARG A 48 1.74 1.32 17.05
C ARG A 48 1.28 1.83 15.70
N LEU A 49 2.00 2.79 15.15
CA LEU A 49 1.92 3.26 13.77
C LEU A 49 3.32 3.32 13.17
N LYS A 50 3.43 3.42 11.82
CA LYS A 50 4.71 3.47 11.11
C LYS A 50 5.64 2.29 11.45
N HIS A 51 5.05 1.18 11.80
CA HIS A 51 5.69 -0.13 12.00
C HIS A 51 5.71 -0.89 10.67
N THR A 52 6.43 -1.99 10.62
CA THR A 52 6.40 -2.93 9.49
C THR A 52 5.59 -4.17 9.83
N ALA A 53 5.01 -4.80 8.80
CA ALA A 53 4.35 -6.10 8.89
C ALA A 53 4.84 -6.98 7.75
N THR A 54 5.30 -8.20 8.09
CA THR A 54 5.88 -9.15 7.14
C THR A 54 5.25 -10.52 7.32
N LEU A 55 4.68 -11.06 6.24
CA LEU A 55 4.21 -12.45 6.21
C LEU A 55 5.43 -13.38 6.22
N LEU A 56 5.47 -14.25 7.21
CA LEU A 56 6.56 -15.23 7.40
C LEU A 56 6.26 -16.55 6.67
N PRO A 57 7.28 -17.39 6.39
CA PRO A 57 7.09 -18.70 5.76
C PRO A 57 6.17 -19.65 6.54
N ASN A 58 6.07 -19.48 7.87
CA ASN A 58 5.16 -20.23 8.75
C ASN A 58 3.73 -19.68 8.79
N SER A 59 3.36 -18.80 7.84
CA SER A 59 2.04 -18.16 7.69
C SER A 59 1.67 -17.16 8.80
N ARG A 60 2.53 -16.89 9.78
CA ARG A 60 2.33 -15.82 10.77
C ARG A 60 2.75 -14.47 10.18
N VAL A 61 2.19 -13.38 10.73
CA VAL A 61 2.63 -12.03 10.36
C VAL A 61 3.47 -11.45 11.50
N LEU A 62 4.73 -11.13 11.21
CA LEU A 62 5.60 -10.37 12.10
C LEU A 62 5.26 -8.89 12.00
N VAL A 63 4.95 -8.26 13.12
CA VAL A 63 4.86 -6.81 13.26
C VAL A 63 6.02 -6.35 14.13
N ALA A 64 6.80 -5.35 13.66
CA ALA A 64 8.01 -4.92 14.35
C ALA A 64 8.13 -3.39 14.41
N GLY A 65 8.56 -2.89 15.57
CA GLY A 65 8.84 -1.47 15.80
C GLY A 65 7.64 -0.57 15.65
N GLY A 66 7.88 0.62 15.13
CA GLY A 66 6.90 1.71 15.02
C GLY A 66 7.07 2.76 16.10
N VAL A 67 6.09 3.63 16.21
CA VAL A 67 6.01 4.71 17.21
C VAL A 67 4.65 4.73 17.85
N ASN A 68 4.55 5.16 19.09
CA ASN A 68 3.32 5.43 19.81
C ASN A 68 3.49 6.66 20.71
N SER A 69 2.53 6.93 21.57
CA SER A 69 2.56 8.07 22.50
C SER A 69 3.80 8.10 23.43
N THR A 70 4.53 6.98 23.61
CA THR A 70 5.76 6.90 24.42
C THR A 70 7.04 7.07 23.60
N GLY A 71 6.97 7.12 22.27
CA GLY A 71 8.09 7.24 21.35
C GLY A 71 8.27 6.01 20.46
N PHE A 72 9.45 5.89 19.84
CA PHE A 72 9.81 4.72 19.04
C PHE A 72 10.00 3.49 19.93
N ILE A 73 9.60 2.32 19.43
CA ILE A 73 9.57 1.05 20.18
C ILE A 73 10.42 -0.03 19.51
N THR A 74 10.93 -0.96 20.34
CA THR A 74 11.70 -2.12 19.90
C THR A 74 10.84 -3.37 19.77
N SER A 75 9.68 -3.40 20.41
CA SER A 75 8.87 -4.61 20.54
C SER A 75 8.36 -5.12 19.19
N ALA A 76 8.26 -6.45 19.10
CA ALA A 76 7.67 -7.13 17.96
C ALA A 76 6.61 -8.16 18.44
N GLU A 77 5.63 -8.40 17.59
CA GLU A 77 4.53 -9.33 17.86
C GLU A 77 4.23 -10.17 16.62
N LEU A 78 3.76 -11.39 16.83
CA LEU A 78 3.34 -12.32 15.81
C LEU A 78 1.83 -12.48 15.82
N TYR A 79 1.19 -12.29 14.67
CA TYR A 79 -0.20 -12.63 14.43
C TYR A 79 -0.31 -14.05 13.86
N ASP A 80 -1.16 -14.85 14.45
CA ASP A 80 -1.50 -16.19 13.95
C ASP A 80 -2.88 -16.13 13.26
N PRO A 81 -2.95 -16.25 11.93
CA PRO A 81 -4.20 -16.13 11.19
C PRO A 81 -5.16 -17.32 11.44
N THR A 82 -4.70 -18.45 11.96
CA THR A 82 -5.56 -19.60 12.26
C THR A 82 -6.36 -19.41 13.54
N THR A 83 -5.77 -18.68 14.50
CA THR A 83 -6.40 -18.44 15.82
C THR A 83 -6.89 -17.01 15.99
N GLY A 84 -6.48 -16.09 15.13
CA GLY A 84 -6.74 -14.66 15.25
C GLY A 84 -6.03 -14.00 16.43
N LYS A 85 -4.98 -14.62 16.98
CA LYS A 85 -4.30 -14.15 18.21
C LYS A 85 -2.95 -13.54 17.91
N TRP A 86 -2.55 -12.62 18.80
CA TRP A 86 -1.23 -12.01 18.82
C TRP A 86 -0.41 -12.59 19.96
N THR A 87 0.87 -12.78 19.74
CA THR A 87 1.84 -13.22 20.74
C THR A 87 3.11 -12.38 20.63
N SER A 88 3.67 -11.97 21.78
CA SER A 88 4.96 -11.28 21.79
C SER A 88 6.07 -12.22 21.29
N THR A 89 7.08 -11.64 20.62
CA THR A 89 8.30 -12.33 20.23
C THR A 89 9.51 -11.51 20.67
N GLY A 90 10.73 -11.88 20.30
CA GLY A 90 11.93 -11.12 20.60
C GLY A 90 11.81 -9.64 20.17
N SER A 91 12.52 -8.75 20.83
CA SER A 91 12.55 -7.33 20.51
C SER A 91 13.83 -6.97 19.77
N MET A 92 13.75 -5.98 18.85
CA MET A 92 14.93 -5.36 18.26
C MET A 92 15.81 -4.71 19.32
N THR A 93 17.08 -4.50 19.01
CA THR A 93 18.01 -3.74 19.86
C THR A 93 17.79 -2.23 19.72
N THR A 94 17.37 -1.78 18.53
CA THR A 94 17.15 -0.37 18.21
C THR A 94 15.66 -0.08 18.02
N ALA A 95 15.12 0.83 18.84
CA ALA A 95 13.76 1.34 18.67
C ALA A 95 13.68 2.18 17.39
N ARG A 96 12.75 1.83 16.50
CA ARG A 96 12.66 2.46 15.17
C ARG A 96 11.25 2.49 14.58
N GLY A 97 10.95 3.54 13.81
CA GLY A 97 9.77 3.65 12.95
C GLY A 97 10.16 4.20 11.58
N ASP A 98 9.26 4.17 10.59
CA ASP A 98 9.56 4.54 9.21
C ASP A 98 10.79 3.79 8.62
N HIS A 99 11.06 2.59 9.14
CA HIS A 99 12.07 1.65 8.68
C HIS A 99 11.48 0.71 7.61
N THR A 100 12.33 -0.07 6.95
CA THR A 100 11.89 -1.12 6.03
C THR A 100 12.07 -2.50 6.65
N ALA A 101 11.22 -3.45 6.24
CA ALA A 101 11.36 -4.87 6.55
C ALA A 101 11.24 -5.69 5.25
N THR A 102 12.15 -6.61 5.03
CA THR A 102 12.23 -7.43 3.82
C THR A 102 12.41 -8.89 4.21
N LEU A 103 11.48 -9.76 3.80
CA LEU A 103 11.64 -11.20 3.93
C LEU A 103 12.74 -11.68 2.97
N LEU A 104 13.76 -12.32 3.51
CA LEU A 104 14.91 -12.84 2.78
C LEU A 104 14.65 -14.26 2.28
N PRO A 105 15.39 -14.75 1.27
CA PRO A 105 15.23 -16.11 0.73
C PRO A 105 15.48 -17.23 1.75
N ASN A 106 16.27 -16.98 2.80
CA ASN A 106 16.53 -17.93 3.89
C ASN A 106 15.40 -17.98 4.94
N GLY A 107 14.40 -17.11 4.81
CA GLY A 107 13.26 -17.00 5.72
C GLY A 107 13.41 -15.98 6.84
N ASP A 108 14.58 -15.38 7.04
CA ASP A 108 14.79 -14.29 7.98
C ASP A 108 14.14 -12.98 7.48
N VAL A 109 13.87 -12.06 8.40
CA VAL A 109 13.40 -10.72 8.03
C VAL A 109 14.49 -9.69 8.31
N LEU A 110 14.97 -9.04 7.25
CA LEU A 110 15.86 -7.89 7.36
C LEU A 110 15.07 -6.64 7.72
N VAL A 111 15.39 -6.01 8.84
CA VAL A 111 14.93 -4.67 9.20
C VAL A 111 16.09 -3.69 9.04
N ALA A 112 15.89 -2.58 8.33
CA ALA A 112 16.96 -1.64 8.04
C ALA A 112 16.50 -0.17 8.21
N GLY A 113 17.40 0.65 8.77
CA GLY A 113 17.19 2.08 8.91
C GLY A 113 16.05 2.48 9.86
N GLY A 114 15.45 3.62 9.57
CA GLY A 114 14.32 4.17 10.30
C GLY A 114 14.68 5.40 11.16
N LEU A 115 13.64 6.07 11.65
CA LEU A 115 13.73 7.10 12.67
C LEU A 115 13.85 6.47 14.05
N THR A 116 14.64 7.10 14.93
CA THR A 116 14.87 6.68 16.31
C THR A 116 14.70 7.86 17.26
N ASN A 117 14.62 7.59 18.57
CA ASN A 117 14.74 8.62 19.60
C ASN A 117 16.19 9.12 19.62
N GLY A 118 16.43 10.30 19.08
CA GLY A 118 17.77 10.87 18.97
C GLY A 118 17.95 12.15 19.78
N ASN A 119 19.22 12.46 20.07
CA ASN A 119 19.63 13.72 20.72
C ASN A 119 19.73 14.89 19.71
N SER A 120 18.95 14.90 18.64
CA SER A 120 18.93 16.04 17.73
C SER A 120 18.05 17.17 18.28
N SER A 121 18.33 18.39 17.89
CA SER A 121 17.51 19.57 18.27
C SER A 121 16.05 19.46 17.81
N ILE A 122 15.72 18.48 16.96
CA ILE A 122 14.38 18.15 16.50
C ILE A 122 13.83 16.87 17.13
N GLY A 123 14.54 16.24 18.08
CA GLY A 123 14.07 15.09 18.86
C GLY A 123 14.08 13.73 18.14
N THR A 124 14.43 13.68 16.86
CA THR A 124 14.53 12.43 16.08
C THR A 124 15.85 12.33 15.35
N ALA A 125 16.37 11.11 15.18
CA ALA A 125 17.56 10.83 14.39
C ALA A 125 17.27 9.64 13.48
N CYS A 126 17.97 9.55 12.34
CA CYS A 126 17.94 8.33 11.54
C CYS A 126 19.05 7.37 11.95
N THR A 127 18.81 6.09 11.75
CA THR A 127 19.84 5.06 11.95
C THR A 127 20.25 4.41 10.64
N ALA A 128 21.52 4.00 10.58
CA ALA A 128 22.04 3.13 9.50
C ALA A 128 22.01 1.65 9.88
N THR A 129 21.70 1.33 11.16
CA THR A 129 21.75 -0.05 11.65
C THR A 129 20.70 -0.94 11.00
N ALA A 130 21.04 -2.23 10.87
CA ALA A 130 20.12 -3.24 10.43
C ALA A 130 20.12 -4.44 11.37
N GLU A 131 19.01 -5.14 11.44
CA GLU A 131 18.81 -6.31 12.29
C GLU A 131 18.08 -7.40 11.52
N LEU A 132 18.38 -8.66 11.82
CA LEU A 132 17.72 -9.84 11.28
C LEU A 132 16.85 -10.48 12.35
N TYR A 133 15.61 -10.79 11.97
CA TYR A 133 14.71 -11.62 12.76
C TYR A 133 14.69 -13.04 12.21
N ASP A 134 15.02 -14.01 13.06
CA ASP A 134 14.88 -15.43 12.76
C ASP A 134 13.50 -15.95 13.24
N PRO A 135 12.60 -16.32 12.33
CA PRO A 135 11.27 -16.82 12.70
C PRO A 135 11.26 -18.17 13.39
N SER A 136 12.34 -18.95 13.29
CA SER A 136 12.45 -20.28 13.93
C SER A 136 12.75 -20.18 15.42
N THR A 137 13.53 -19.17 15.82
CA THR A 137 13.94 -18.94 17.21
C THR A 137 13.19 -17.80 17.86
N GLY A 138 12.60 -16.90 17.05
CA GLY A 138 11.97 -15.67 17.51
C GLY A 138 12.97 -14.62 18.01
N GLN A 139 14.24 -14.71 17.62
CA GLN A 139 15.31 -13.84 18.09
C GLN A 139 15.72 -12.82 17.03
N TRP A 140 16.25 -11.68 17.51
CA TRP A 140 16.85 -10.65 16.70
C TRP A 140 18.37 -10.66 16.85
N THR A 141 19.06 -10.50 15.73
CA THR A 141 20.52 -10.36 15.69
C THR A 141 20.90 -9.14 14.87
N THR A 142 21.95 -8.42 15.31
CA THR A 142 22.49 -7.32 14.52
C THR A 142 23.22 -7.87 13.29
N THR A 143 23.13 -7.15 12.18
CA THR A 143 23.89 -7.42 10.96
C THR A 143 24.68 -6.18 10.54
N GLY A 144 25.35 -6.20 9.39
CA GLY A 144 26.06 -5.04 8.87
C GLY A 144 25.16 -3.80 8.83
N SER A 145 25.76 -2.61 8.95
CA SER A 145 25.04 -1.34 8.84
C SER A 145 25.23 -0.72 7.46
N MET A 146 24.22 0.00 6.97
CA MET A 146 24.34 0.89 5.81
C MET A 146 25.43 1.95 6.05
N THR A 147 25.99 2.49 5.01
CA THR A 147 26.92 3.63 5.11
C THR A 147 26.18 4.94 5.40
N THR A 148 24.94 5.06 4.91
CA THR A 148 24.11 6.26 5.09
C THR A 148 22.91 5.95 5.95
N PRO A 149 22.73 6.65 7.11
CA PRO A 149 21.51 6.52 7.89
C PRO A 149 20.32 7.07 7.09
N ARG A 150 19.21 6.32 7.07
CA ARG A 150 18.04 6.67 6.28
C ARG A 150 16.72 6.18 6.87
N ALA A 151 15.67 6.96 6.69
CA ALA A 151 14.28 6.63 6.98
C ALA A 151 13.39 6.96 5.78
N ASN A 152 12.18 6.40 5.70
CA ASN A 152 11.30 6.61 4.55
C ASN A 152 11.98 6.29 3.19
N HIS A 153 12.95 5.39 3.21
CA HIS A 153 13.60 4.84 2.02
C HIS A 153 12.80 3.67 1.46
N THR A 154 13.14 3.24 0.25
CA THR A 154 12.58 2.01 -0.33
C THR A 154 13.53 0.84 -0.09
N ALA A 155 12.99 -0.37 0.08
CA ALA A 155 13.74 -1.62 0.09
C ALA A 155 13.05 -2.62 -0.84
N THR A 156 13.83 -3.26 -1.70
CA THR A 156 13.32 -4.21 -2.71
C THR A 156 14.21 -5.43 -2.76
N LEU A 157 13.66 -6.62 -2.49
CA LEU A 157 14.36 -7.88 -2.71
C LEU A 157 14.54 -8.11 -4.23
N LEU A 158 15.78 -8.33 -4.64
CA LEU A 158 16.14 -8.59 -6.03
C LEU A 158 16.10 -10.09 -6.34
N ASN A 159 16.12 -10.45 -7.63
CA ASN A 159 16.07 -11.84 -8.07
C ASN A 159 17.32 -12.66 -7.67
N ASP A 160 18.43 -12.01 -7.39
CA ASP A 160 19.67 -12.65 -6.92
C ASP A 160 19.70 -12.83 -5.39
N GLY A 161 18.65 -12.44 -4.70
CA GLY A 161 18.51 -12.54 -3.24
C GLY A 161 19.10 -11.38 -2.46
N THR A 162 19.75 -10.41 -3.10
CA THR A 162 20.21 -9.17 -2.45
C THR A 162 19.04 -8.20 -2.24
N VAL A 163 19.18 -7.24 -1.31
CA VAL A 163 18.16 -6.22 -1.07
C VAL A 163 18.68 -4.86 -1.49
N LEU A 164 18.02 -4.23 -2.48
CA LEU A 164 18.27 -2.85 -2.87
C LEU A 164 17.57 -1.90 -1.90
N VAL A 165 18.33 -1.02 -1.26
CA VAL A 165 17.82 0.13 -0.51
C VAL A 165 18.14 1.41 -1.27
N ALA A 166 17.15 2.30 -1.45
CA ALA A 166 17.34 3.52 -2.23
C ALA A 166 16.61 4.72 -1.62
N GLY A 167 17.28 5.88 -1.65
CA GLY A 167 16.74 7.14 -1.19
C GLY A 167 16.52 7.22 0.32
N GLY A 168 15.50 7.96 0.71
CA GLY A 168 15.15 8.22 2.10
C GLY A 168 15.49 9.64 2.54
N LEU A 169 15.32 9.87 3.83
CA LEU A 169 15.66 11.13 4.52
C LEU A 169 16.91 10.94 5.38
N CYS A 170 17.53 12.01 5.83
CA CYS A 170 18.58 12.10 6.86
C CYS A 170 20.02 12.22 6.36
N THR A 171 20.22 12.97 5.31
CA THR A 171 21.57 13.30 4.84
C THR A 171 22.20 14.42 5.68
N GLY A 172 23.41 14.20 6.22
CA GLY A 172 24.21 15.23 6.89
C GLY A 172 23.63 15.81 8.19
N GLY A 173 22.78 15.08 8.91
CA GLY A 173 22.13 15.56 10.16
C GLY A 173 20.92 16.46 9.93
N PHE A 174 20.50 16.63 8.68
CA PHE A 174 19.30 17.33 8.27
C PHE A 174 18.30 16.34 7.62
N ILE A 175 17.01 16.70 7.63
CA ILE A 175 15.94 15.89 7.03
C ILE A 175 15.79 16.28 5.55
N TYR A 176 16.81 15.99 4.73
CA TYR A 176 16.74 16.18 3.29
C TYR A 176 16.61 14.82 2.58
N PRO A 177 15.92 14.77 1.42
CA PRO A 177 15.91 13.58 0.57
C PRO A 177 17.31 13.20 0.08
N ASP A 178 17.55 11.90 -0.05
CA ASP A 178 18.80 11.32 -0.51
C ASP A 178 18.60 10.63 -1.87
N ASN A 179 19.63 10.59 -2.71
CA ASN A 179 19.64 9.85 -3.97
C ASN A 179 20.54 8.61 -3.94
N THR A 180 21.26 8.37 -2.85
CA THR A 180 22.17 7.21 -2.75
C THR A 180 21.39 5.90 -2.64
N ALA A 181 22.05 4.81 -3.05
CA ALA A 181 21.49 3.47 -2.94
C ALA A 181 22.59 2.48 -2.51
N GLU A 182 22.15 1.45 -1.77
CA GLU A 182 23.02 0.39 -1.22
C GLU A 182 22.37 -0.98 -1.44
N LEU A 183 23.21 -1.99 -1.59
CA LEU A 183 22.80 -3.39 -1.69
C LEU A 183 23.22 -4.13 -0.41
N TYR A 184 22.27 -4.84 0.18
CA TYR A 184 22.53 -5.80 1.26
C TYR A 184 22.70 -7.20 0.69
N ASP A 185 23.79 -7.86 1.05
CA ASP A 185 24.05 -9.27 0.72
C ASP A 185 23.76 -10.13 1.95
N PRO A 186 22.66 -10.91 1.95
CA PRO A 186 22.30 -11.73 3.10
C PRO A 186 23.26 -12.93 3.32
N SER A 187 24.07 -13.30 2.33
CA SER A 187 25.00 -14.43 2.46
C SER A 187 26.16 -14.15 3.43
N ASN A 188 26.53 -12.87 3.57
CA ASN A 188 27.63 -12.44 4.42
C ASN A 188 27.27 -11.29 5.37
N GLY A 189 26.03 -10.79 5.32
CA GLY A 189 25.53 -9.74 6.18
C GLY A 189 26.14 -8.36 5.91
N THR A 190 26.62 -8.08 4.69
CA THR A 190 27.31 -6.83 4.37
C THR A 190 26.51 -5.91 3.46
N TRP A 191 26.81 -4.62 3.55
CA TRP A 191 26.26 -3.58 2.67
C TRP A 191 27.32 -3.08 1.70
N LYS A 192 26.89 -2.80 0.49
CA LYS A 192 27.75 -2.25 -0.57
C LYS A 192 27.01 -1.10 -1.27
N ALA A 193 27.67 0.05 -1.41
CA ALA A 193 27.16 1.13 -2.23
C ALA A 193 27.02 0.70 -3.69
N THR A 194 25.93 1.13 -4.33
CA THR A 194 25.71 1.02 -5.77
C THR A 194 25.55 2.40 -6.38
N ALA A 195 25.26 2.53 -7.69
CA ALA A 195 25.04 3.84 -8.30
C ALA A 195 23.91 4.59 -7.59
N SER A 196 24.04 5.92 -7.53
CA SER A 196 22.99 6.80 -7.02
C SER A 196 21.92 7.06 -8.08
N MET A 197 20.68 7.27 -7.63
CA MET A 197 19.58 7.79 -8.47
C MET A 197 19.95 9.18 -9.04
N ASN A 198 19.31 9.55 -10.12
CA ASN A 198 19.47 10.92 -10.69
C ASN A 198 18.77 11.98 -9.83
N PHE A 199 17.71 11.60 -9.10
CA PHE A 199 16.93 12.50 -8.26
C PHE A 199 16.88 11.98 -6.83
N ALA A 200 17.10 12.88 -5.86
CA ALA A 200 16.91 12.60 -4.46
C ALA A 200 15.42 12.45 -4.16
N ARG A 201 15.05 11.41 -3.39
CA ARG A 201 13.66 11.12 -3.07
C ARG A 201 13.47 10.41 -1.75
N ALA A 202 12.38 10.76 -1.07
CA ALA A 202 11.95 10.10 0.16
C ALA A 202 10.46 9.77 0.10
N SER A 203 10.03 8.73 0.79
CA SER A 203 8.64 8.24 0.72
C SER A 203 8.17 7.94 -0.72
N ALA A 204 9.11 7.54 -1.58
CA ALA A 204 8.85 7.08 -2.94
C ALA A 204 8.19 5.69 -2.92
N GLY A 205 7.53 5.32 -4.00
CA GLY A 205 7.13 3.93 -4.25
C GLY A 205 8.19 3.18 -5.02
N ALA A 206 8.39 1.90 -4.70
CA ALA A 206 9.28 1.01 -5.42
C ALA A 206 8.64 -0.36 -5.64
N THR A 207 8.96 -1.00 -6.76
CA THR A 207 8.57 -2.39 -7.05
C THR A 207 9.54 -3.05 -8.02
N LEU A 208 9.79 -4.34 -7.80
CA LEU A 208 10.52 -5.17 -8.76
C LEU A 208 9.60 -5.50 -9.95
N LEU A 209 10.02 -5.15 -11.14
CA LEU A 209 9.29 -5.44 -12.38
C LEU A 209 9.58 -6.88 -12.85
N GLN A 210 8.73 -7.41 -13.73
CA GLN A 210 8.94 -8.72 -14.35
C GLN A 210 10.24 -8.80 -15.17
N SER A 211 10.78 -7.65 -15.61
CA SER A 211 12.09 -7.56 -16.27
C SER A 211 13.28 -7.81 -15.34
N GLY A 212 13.06 -7.82 -14.02
CA GLY A 212 14.12 -7.83 -13.01
C GLY A 212 14.70 -6.44 -12.69
N GLU A 213 14.23 -5.37 -13.34
CA GLU A 213 14.57 -4.00 -12.96
C GLU A 213 13.68 -3.50 -11.82
N VAL A 214 14.18 -2.61 -10.98
CA VAL A 214 13.38 -1.96 -9.93
C VAL A 214 12.90 -0.60 -10.41
N LEU A 215 11.58 -0.42 -10.47
CA LEU A 215 10.98 0.90 -10.68
C LEU A 215 10.92 1.63 -9.35
N VAL A 216 11.44 2.86 -9.31
CA VAL A 216 11.25 3.81 -8.20
C VAL A 216 10.59 5.08 -8.76
N ALA A 217 9.52 5.56 -8.12
CA ALA A 217 8.79 6.74 -8.60
C ALA A 217 8.28 7.62 -7.47
N GLY A 218 8.18 8.92 -7.73
CA GLY A 218 7.72 9.91 -6.76
C GLY A 218 8.73 10.17 -5.64
N GLY A 219 8.21 10.55 -4.49
CA GLY A 219 9.01 11.05 -3.37
C GLY A 219 9.01 12.57 -3.35
N ASP A 220 9.70 13.24 -4.27
CA ASP A 220 9.77 14.70 -4.36
C ASP A 220 9.43 15.25 -5.75
N GLY A 221 8.59 14.56 -6.50
CA GLY A 221 8.26 15.05 -7.85
C GLY A 221 7.47 14.06 -8.68
N THR A 222 7.53 14.25 -9.99
CA THR A 222 6.89 13.39 -10.98
C THR A 222 7.83 12.32 -11.53
N SER A 223 9.14 12.44 -11.29
CA SER A 223 10.15 11.61 -11.94
C SER A 223 10.06 10.14 -11.50
N ALA A 224 10.47 9.26 -12.40
CA ALA A 224 10.64 7.85 -12.13
C ALA A 224 11.92 7.32 -12.75
N GLU A 225 12.51 6.32 -12.10
CA GLU A 225 13.78 5.73 -12.51
C GLU A 225 13.73 4.21 -12.43
N LEU A 226 14.48 3.56 -13.28
CA LEU A 226 14.68 2.11 -13.30
C LEU A 226 16.10 1.79 -12.85
N TYR A 227 16.23 0.93 -11.84
CA TYR A 227 17.52 0.33 -11.46
C TYR A 227 17.70 -0.99 -12.17
N ASN A 228 18.82 -1.15 -12.86
CA ASN A 228 19.21 -2.41 -13.48
C ASN A 228 20.21 -3.14 -12.57
N PRO A 229 19.84 -4.23 -11.90
CA PRO A 229 20.73 -4.92 -10.95
C PRO A 229 21.99 -5.50 -11.61
N SER A 230 21.89 -6.01 -12.84
CA SER A 230 23.03 -6.61 -13.53
C SER A 230 24.12 -5.61 -13.91
N LYS A 231 23.74 -4.32 -14.05
CA LYS A 231 24.69 -3.23 -14.38
C LYS A 231 25.02 -2.36 -13.16
N GLY A 232 24.24 -2.43 -12.10
CA GLY A 232 24.35 -1.54 -10.95
C GLY A 232 24.08 -0.08 -11.32
N GLN A 233 23.14 0.20 -12.25
CA GLN A 233 22.94 1.53 -12.83
C GLN A 233 21.47 1.95 -12.81
N TRP A 234 21.24 3.26 -12.70
CA TRP A 234 19.92 3.88 -12.79
C TRP A 234 19.72 4.52 -14.18
N LYS A 235 18.49 4.43 -14.65
CA LYS A 235 18.04 5.06 -15.90
C LYS A 235 16.73 5.81 -15.65
N ILE A 236 16.66 7.07 -16.07
CA ILE A 236 15.41 7.84 -16.08
C ILE A 236 14.42 7.17 -17.04
N THR A 237 13.16 7.05 -16.61
CA THR A 237 12.05 6.59 -17.44
C THR A 237 10.95 7.65 -17.49
N GLY A 238 9.80 7.37 -18.08
CA GLY A 238 8.69 8.32 -18.16
C GLY A 238 8.29 8.87 -16.80
N SER A 239 7.84 10.12 -16.76
CA SER A 239 7.40 10.78 -15.53
C SER A 239 5.90 10.61 -15.32
N MET A 240 5.48 10.58 -14.05
CA MET A 240 4.06 10.67 -13.67
C MET A 240 3.45 12.00 -14.10
N ASN A 241 2.13 12.05 -14.27
CA ASN A 241 1.43 13.27 -14.67
C ASN A 241 1.31 14.29 -13.52
N THR A 242 1.51 13.85 -12.29
CA THR A 242 1.40 14.69 -11.08
C THR A 242 2.51 14.37 -10.10
N SER A 243 3.02 15.41 -9.42
CA SER A 243 3.96 15.25 -8.32
C SER A 243 3.30 14.51 -7.15
N ARG A 244 4.04 13.53 -6.59
CA ARG A 244 3.57 12.69 -5.48
C ARG A 244 4.67 12.49 -4.46
N GLY A 245 4.42 12.94 -3.24
CA GLY A 245 5.13 12.47 -2.06
C GLY A 245 4.28 11.42 -1.34
N THR A 246 4.89 10.53 -0.59
CA THR A 246 4.19 9.55 0.27
C THR A 246 3.16 8.69 -0.48
N LEU A 247 3.54 8.15 -1.63
CA LEU A 247 2.68 7.28 -2.43
C LEU A 247 2.83 5.81 -2.03
N GLN A 248 1.83 5.00 -2.40
CA GLN A 248 1.92 3.54 -2.38
C GLN A 248 2.00 2.99 -3.81
N MET A 249 2.79 1.94 -3.99
CA MET A 249 2.99 1.27 -5.28
C MET A 249 2.85 -0.24 -5.12
N THR A 250 2.21 -0.90 -6.09
CA THR A 250 2.18 -2.36 -6.19
C THR A 250 2.29 -2.80 -7.65
N LEU A 251 2.95 -3.93 -7.89
CA LEU A 251 2.98 -4.57 -9.20
C LEU A 251 1.69 -5.37 -9.39
N LEU A 252 0.96 -5.10 -10.46
CA LEU A 252 -0.24 -5.84 -10.83
C LEU A 252 0.11 -7.13 -11.57
N VAL A 253 -0.83 -8.09 -11.60
CA VAL A 253 -0.65 -9.40 -12.28
C VAL A 253 -0.38 -9.27 -13.79
N ASN A 254 -0.81 -8.16 -14.41
CA ASN A 254 -0.54 -7.84 -15.82
C ASN A 254 0.82 -7.17 -16.06
N GLY A 255 1.67 -7.08 -15.04
CA GLY A 255 3.02 -6.49 -15.09
C GLY A 255 3.07 -4.97 -15.05
N MET A 256 1.93 -4.27 -14.95
CA MET A 256 1.92 -2.82 -14.76
C MET A 256 2.14 -2.48 -13.27
N ALA A 257 2.80 -1.35 -12.98
CA ALA A 257 2.93 -0.87 -11.60
C ALA A 257 1.84 0.19 -11.31
N LEU A 258 0.95 -0.11 -10.37
CA LEU A 258 -0.10 0.80 -9.91
C LEU A 258 0.44 1.70 -8.82
N VAL A 259 0.21 3.02 -8.94
CA VAL A 259 0.47 4.00 -7.88
C VAL A 259 -0.81 4.67 -7.43
N LEU A 260 -0.87 4.90 -6.13
CA LEU A 260 -2.00 5.55 -5.48
C LEU A 260 -1.51 6.54 -4.43
N GLY A 261 -2.27 7.64 -4.26
CA GLY A 261 -2.04 8.63 -3.22
C GLY A 261 -0.88 9.57 -3.53
N GLY A 262 -0.41 10.19 -2.50
CA GLY A 262 0.64 11.20 -2.51
C GLY A 262 0.15 12.56 -2.04
N SER A 263 1.02 13.33 -1.39
CA SER A 263 0.77 14.73 -1.04
C SER A 263 0.88 15.61 -2.27
N GLY A 264 -0.09 16.50 -2.53
CA GLY A 264 -0.10 17.45 -3.62
C GLY A 264 -1.52 17.75 -4.12
N LEU A 265 -1.78 19.00 -4.56
CA LEU A 265 -3.12 19.47 -4.94
C LEU A 265 -3.74 18.76 -6.15
N ALA A 266 -2.97 17.99 -6.92
CA ALA A 266 -3.42 17.27 -8.11
C ALA A 266 -3.31 15.74 -8.01
N SER A 267 -3.07 15.19 -6.82
CA SER A 267 -2.82 13.75 -6.60
C SER A 267 -4.08 12.88 -6.55
N TYR A 268 -5.24 13.42 -6.98
CA TYR A 268 -6.55 12.74 -6.93
C TYR A 268 -6.70 11.52 -7.85
N ALA A 269 -5.80 11.33 -8.82
CA ALA A 269 -5.89 10.22 -9.76
C ALA A 269 -4.87 9.16 -9.43
N SER A 270 -5.28 7.90 -9.38
CA SER A 270 -4.35 6.79 -9.47
C SER A 270 -3.75 6.72 -10.88
N GLN A 271 -2.53 6.22 -10.97
CA GLN A 271 -1.83 6.03 -12.24
C GLN A 271 -1.21 4.65 -12.29
N PHE A 272 -0.97 4.15 -13.49
CA PHE A 272 -0.15 2.96 -13.66
C PHE A 272 1.00 3.22 -14.64
N TYR A 273 2.13 2.59 -14.35
CA TYR A 273 3.29 2.56 -15.22
C TYR A 273 3.23 1.33 -16.12
N ARG A 274 3.50 1.53 -17.41
CA ARG A 274 3.61 0.46 -18.40
C ARG A 274 5.07 0.21 -18.73
N PRO A 275 5.69 -0.89 -18.26
CA PRO A 275 7.13 -1.13 -18.45
C PRO A 275 7.55 -1.30 -19.90
N THR A 276 6.65 -1.80 -20.78
CA THR A 276 6.97 -2.08 -22.19
C THR A 276 7.37 -0.86 -23.00
N ASN A 277 6.89 0.33 -22.61
CA ASN A 277 7.19 1.59 -23.32
C ASN A 277 7.60 2.74 -22.39
N GLY A 278 7.69 2.48 -21.08
CA GLY A 278 8.12 3.46 -20.10
C GLY A 278 7.15 4.61 -19.87
N THR A 279 5.84 4.42 -20.07
CA THR A 279 4.84 5.50 -19.98
C THR A 279 3.91 5.35 -18.78
N TRP A 280 3.41 6.50 -18.30
CA TRP A 280 2.41 6.59 -17.23
C TRP A 280 1.03 6.92 -17.79
N HIS A 281 0.01 6.29 -17.24
CA HIS A 281 -1.38 6.47 -17.63
C HIS A 281 -2.24 6.75 -16.40
N SER A 282 -3.11 7.78 -16.49
CA SER A 282 -4.08 8.09 -15.45
C SER A 282 -5.29 7.17 -15.54
N ILE A 283 -5.80 6.77 -14.38
CA ILE A 283 -7.05 6.03 -14.27
C ILE A 283 -8.18 7.05 -14.12
N GLN A 284 -9.03 7.15 -15.16
CA GLN A 284 -10.04 8.20 -15.25
C GLN A 284 -11.34 7.89 -14.49
N TYR A 285 -11.58 6.63 -14.14
CA TYR A 285 -12.83 6.18 -13.53
C TYR A 285 -12.65 5.81 -12.05
N GLY A 286 -13.50 6.39 -11.22
CA GLY A 286 -13.47 6.19 -9.78
C GLY A 286 -12.48 7.13 -9.11
N VAL A 287 -12.96 8.31 -8.69
CA VAL A 287 -12.14 9.25 -7.92
C VAL A 287 -11.74 8.58 -6.62
N VAL A 288 -10.49 8.11 -6.57
CA VAL A 288 -9.86 7.78 -5.31
C VAL A 288 -9.23 9.09 -4.83
N PRO A 289 -9.69 9.62 -3.71
CA PRO A 289 -9.17 10.88 -3.18
C PRO A 289 -7.67 10.81 -2.92
N PRO A 290 -7.00 11.96 -2.83
CA PRO A 290 -5.60 12.00 -2.40
C PRO A 290 -5.54 11.42 -1.00
N ILE A 291 -4.82 10.32 -0.85
CA ILE A 291 -4.70 9.61 0.39
C ILE A 291 -3.20 9.51 0.69
N TRP A 292 -2.82 9.93 1.87
CA TRP A 292 -1.53 9.62 2.44
C TRP A 292 -1.74 8.80 3.71
N GLY A 293 -0.78 7.94 4.07
CA GLY A 293 -0.92 7.03 5.21
C GLY A 293 -1.89 5.86 4.99
N HIS A 294 -2.32 5.61 3.75
CA HIS A 294 -3.11 4.45 3.33
C HIS A 294 -2.20 3.26 3.01
N THR A 295 -2.80 2.10 2.78
CA THR A 295 -2.13 0.90 2.25
C THR A 295 -2.65 0.53 0.87
N LEU A 296 -1.81 -0.14 0.07
CA LEU A 296 -2.16 -0.69 -1.24
C LEU A 296 -1.64 -2.13 -1.32
N THR A 297 -2.55 -3.10 -1.36
CA THR A 297 -2.24 -4.54 -1.29
C THR A 297 -2.79 -5.27 -2.51
N LEU A 298 -1.93 -5.97 -3.27
CA LEU A 298 -2.35 -6.87 -4.33
C LEU A 298 -2.95 -8.14 -3.70
N LEU A 299 -4.14 -8.53 -4.15
CA LEU A 299 -4.86 -9.72 -3.71
C LEU A 299 -4.62 -10.89 -4.67
N ASP A 300 -4.87 -12.13 -4.21
CA ASP A 300 -4.81 -13.34 -5.05
C ASP A 300 -5.81 -13.30 -6.22
N THR A 301 -6.88 -12.51 -6.09
CA THR A 301 -7.84 -12.25 -7.17
C THR A 301 -7.26 -11.40 -8.31
N GLY A 302 -6.04 -10.88 -8.17
CA GLY A 302 -5.40 -9.95 -9.10
C GLY A 302 -5.87 -8.49 -8.97
N LYS A 303 -6.80 -8.20 -8.06
CA LYS A 303 -7.24 -6.85 -7.72
C LYS A 303 -6.32 -6.22 -6.67
N ALA A 304 -6.24 -4.89 -6.63
CA ALA A 304 -5.47 -4.18 -5.61
C ALA A 304 -6.43 -3.50 -4.61
N LEU A 305 -6.26 -3.82 -3.32
CA LEU A 305 -7.02 -3.22 -2.22
C LEU A 305 -6.30 -1.96 -1.73
N ALA A 306 -6.98 -0.82 -1.79
CA ALA A 306 -6.59 0.42 -1.11
C ALA A 306 -7.41 0.57 0.16
N ALA A 307 -6.78 0.81 1.32
CA ALA A 307 -7.49 0.90 2.59
C ALA A 307 -7.00 2.05 3.47
N GLY A 308 -7.95 2.75 4.12
CA GLY A 308 -7.69 3.81 5.09
C GLY A 308 -6.95 5.02 4.55
N GLY A 309 -6.19 5.68 5.42
CA GLY A 309 -5.42 6.87 5.12
C GLY A 309 -6.17 8.17 5.40
N HIS A 310 -5.54 9.29 5.04
CA HIS A 310 -6.11 10.62 5.21
C HIS A 310 -6.78 11.09 3.92
N PHE A 311 -8.01 11.57 4.02
CA PHE A 311 -8.81 12.08 2.92
C PHE A 311 -9.42 13.43 3.26
N ASN A 312 -9.25 14.44 2.38
CA ASN A 312 -9.80 15.81 2.47
C ASN A 312 -9.82 16.40 3.89
N ASN A 313 -10.78 16.00 4.69
CA ASN A 313 -11.05 16.60 6.00
C ASN A 313 -10.80 15.63 7.17
N GLY A 314 -10.14 14.49 6.95
CA GLY A 314 -9.88 13.56 8.05
C GLY A 314 -9.40 12.18 7.64
N ILE A 315 -9.15 11.36 8.65
CA ILE A 315 -8.75 9.97 8.47
C ILE A 315 -9.99 9.13 8.14
N THR A 316 -9.87 8.27 7.14
CA THR A 316 -10.99 7.52 6.60
C THR A 316 -10.92 6.03 6.95
N SER A 317 -12.09 5.39 7.03
CA SER A 317 -12.27 3.93 7.06
C SER A 317 -12.56 3.33 5.68
N LEU A 318 -12.60 4.14 4.62
CA LEU A 318 -12.90 3.67 3.28
C LEU A 318 -11.85 2.71 2.76
N ALA A 319 -12.32 1.66 2.07
CA ALA A 319 -11.50 0.75 1.29
C ALA A 319 -12.11 0.52 -0.08
N ARG A 320 -11.26 0.33 -1.10
CA ARG A 320 -11.67 0.13 -2.50
C ARG A 320 -10.79 -0.89 -3.19
N LEU A 321 -11.36 -1.57 -4.16
CA LEU A 321 -10.64 -2.49 -5.03
C LEU A 321 -10.42 -1.86 -6.41
N TYR A 322 -9.18 -1.90 -6.87
CA TYR A 322 -8.84 -1.64 -8.27
C TYR A 322 -8.82 -2.94 -9.05
N ASP A 323 -9.53 -2.96 -10.17
CA ASP A 323 -9.54 -4.08 -11.11
C ASP A 323 -8.83 -3.65 -12.41
N ALA A 324 -7.68 -4.27 -12.67
CA ALA A 324 -6.87 -3.96 -13.84
C ALA A 324 -7.53 -4.40 -15.16
N SER A 325 -8.47 -5.36 -15.13
CA SER A 325 -9.17 -5.84 -16.31
C SER A 325 -10.20 -4.85 -16.85
N THR A 326 -10.84 -4.10 -15.93
CA THR A 326 -11.82 -3.06 -16.25
C THR A 326 -11.23 -1.65 -16.16
N ASN A 327 -9.98 -1.53 -15.67
CA ASN A 327 -9.31 -0.27 -15.40
C ASN A 327 -10.16 0.66 -14.50
N SER A 328 -10.80 0.12 -13.48
CA SER A 328 -11.72 0.86 -12.64
C SER A 328 -11.60 0.50 -11.15
N TRP A 329 -12.04 1.43 -10.30
CA TRP A 329 -12.20 1.21 -8.87
C TRP A 329 -13.63 0.80 -8.54
N SER A 330 -13.78 -0.17 -7.62
CA SER A 330 -15.08 -0.60 -7.10
C SER A 330 -15.73 0.44 -6.19
N ASN A 331 -16.99 0.20 -5.84
CA ASN A 331 -17.64 0.88 -4.72
C ASN A 331 -16.91 0.60 -3.40
N ASN A 332 -17.13 1.48 -2.41
CA ASN A 332 -16.46 1.41 -1.12
C ASN A 332 -16.91 0.19 -0.32
N SER A 333 -15.96 -0.46 0.37
CA SER A 333 -16.19 -1.16 1.63
C SER A 333 -15.65 -0.30 2.79
N ILE A 334 -16.01 -0.60 4.01
CA ILE A 334 -15.74 0.26 5.16
C ILE A 334 -15.15 -0.57 6.30
N MET A 335 -13.92 -0.26 6.71
CA MET A 335 -13.32 -0.77 7.94
C MET A 335 -14.16 -0.32 9.15
N THR A 336 -14.11 -1.06 10.24
CA THR A 336 -14.80 -0.67 11.47
C THR A 336 -14.16 0.57 12.10
N THR A 337 -12.86 0.77 11.87
CA THR A 337 -12.09 1.89 12.46
C THR A 337 -11.36 2.68 11.38
N PRO A 338 -11.57 4.02 11.29
CA PRO A 338 -10.75 4.86 10.42
C PRO A 338 -9.31 4.87 10.92
N ARG A 339 -8.35 4.68 10.01
CA ARG A 339 -6.93 4.58 10.37
C ARG A 339 -5.98 5.04 9.27
N GLN A 340 -4.85 5.61 9.67
CA GLN A 340 -3.70 5.92 8.82
C GLN A 340 -2.41 5.36 9.41
N TYR A 341 -1.35 5.22 8.59
CA TYR A 341 -0.05 4.67 9.00
C TYR A 341 -0.14 3.26 9.63
N HIS A 342 -1.17 2.52 9.28
CA HIS A 342 -1.35 1.12 9.57
C HIS A 342 -0.62 0.26 8.53
N THR A 343 -0.52 -1.02 8.79
CA THR A 343 -0.03 -2.01 7.82
C THR A 343 -1.18 -2.84 7.26
N ALA A 344 -1.00 -3.37 6.04
CA ALA A 344 -1.91 -4.32 5.42
C ALA A 344 -1.10 -5.46 4.81
N THR A 345 -1.43 -6.70 5.18
CA THR A 345 -0.70 -7.91 4.79
C THR A 345 -1.67 -8.94 4.25
N LEU A 346 -1.46 -9.37 3.00
CA LEU A 346 -2.19 -10.49 2.41
C LEU A 346 -1.80 -11.79 3.11
N LEU A 347 -2.79 -12.52 3.60
CA LEU A 347 -2.64 -13.80 4.30
C LEU A 347 -2.80 -14.97 3.34
N PRO A 348 -2.26 -16.17 3.65
CA PRO A 348 -2.37 -17.35 2.78
C PRO A 348 -3.80 -17.83 2.51
N ASN A 349 -4.77 -17.43 3.32
CA ASN A 349 -6.19 -17.73 3.12
C ASN A 349 -6.92 -16.69 2.24
N GLY A 350 -6.19 -15.76 1.62
CA GLY A 350 -6.72 -14.70 0.75
C GLY A 350 -7.31 -13.49 1.48
N GLN A 351 -7.36 -13.49 2.80
CA GLN A 351 -7.75 -12.32 3.59
C GLN A 351 -6.60 -11.31 3.70
N VAL A 352 -6.93 -10.03 3.99
CA VAL A 352 -5.90 -9.02 4.30
C VAL A 352 -6.00 -8.62 5.76
N LEU A 353 -4.92 -8.80 6.51
CA LEU A 353 -4.77 -8.29 7.87
C LEU A 353 -4.41 -6.82 7.81
N VAL A 354 -5.24 -5.97 8.41
CA VAL A 354 -4.94 -4.55 8.68
C VAL A 354 -4.67 -4.39 10.16
N ALA A 355 -3.52 -3.81 10.55
CA ALA A 355 -3.11 -3.73 11.95
C ALA A 355 -2.54 -2.37 12.32
N GLY A 356 -2.85 -1.90 13.52
CA GLY A 356 -2.32 -0.66 14.09
C GLY A 356 -2.79 0.61 13.39
N GLY A 357 -1.91 1.60 13.36
CA GLY A 357 -2.19 2.94 12.83
C GLY A 357 -2.73 3.88 13.89
N GLN A 358 -3.24 5.04 13.46
CA GLN A 358 -3.83 6.04 14.34
C GLN A 358 -5.04 6.72 13.71
N VAL A 359 -5.84 7.38 14.56
CA VAL A 359 -6.83 8.37 14.16
C VAL A 359 -6.53 9.72 14.84
N LEU A 360 -6.87 10.81 14.18
CA LEU A 360 -6.90 12.15 14.79
C LEU A 360 -8.33 12.45 15.25
N ASN A 361 -8.48 12.72 16.53
CA ASN A 361 -9.76 13.09 17.14
C ASN A 361 -10.13 14.53 16.78
N SER A 362 -11.40 14.90 16.91
CA SER A 362 -11.90 16.25 16.65
C SER A 362 -11.26 17.35 17.53
N ASN A 363 -10.69 16.98 18.68
CA ASN A 363 -9.97 17.87 19.57
C ASN A 363 -8.46 18.01 19.22
N GLY A 364 -8.01 17.43 18.09
CA GLY A 364 -6.62 17.46 17.63
C GLY A 364 -5.68 16.45 18.29
N THR A 365 -6.18 15.62 19.24
CA THR A 365 -5.37 14.55 19.84
C THR A 365 -5.32 13.33 18.92
N ALA A 366 -4.22 12.57 18.95
CA ALA A 366 -4.10 11.30 18.24
C ALA A 366 -4.46 10.13 19.17
N THR A 367 -5.09 9.11 18.62
CA THR A 367 -5.27 7.80 19.26
C THR A 367 -4.58 6.74 18.42
N ASP A 368 -3.56 6.11 19.01
CA ASP A 368 -2.82 5.03 18.38
C ASP A 368 -3.54 3.70 18.62
N PHE A 369 -3.53 2.82 17.63
CA PHE A 369 -4.26 1.56 17.68
C PHE A 369 -3.36 0.35 17.90
N ALA A 370 -3.81 -0.53 18.81
CA ALA A 370 -3.39 -1.94 18.86
C ALA A 370 -4.35 -2.85 18.08
N SER A 371 -5.53 -2.35 17.72
CA SER A 371 -6.58 -3.13 17.06
C SER A 371 -6.18 -3.56 15.66
N ALA A 372 -6.73 -4.69 15.22
CA ALA A 372 -6.59 -5.21 13.87
C ALA A 372 -7.93 -5.69 13.30
N GLU A 373 -8.03 -5.70 11.99
CA GLU A 373 -9.21 -6.10 11.22
C GLU A 373 -8.79 -7.00 10.05
N LEU A 374 -9.66 -7.89 9.66
CA LEU A 374 -9.52 -8.74 8.49
C LEU A 374 -10.47 -8.28 7.39
N TYR A 375 -9.92 -8.07 6.21
CA TYR A 375 -10.70 -7.92 4.98
C TYR A 375 -10.84 -9.28 4.30
N THR A 376 -12.07 -9.66 3.97
CA THR A 376 -12.40 -10.85 3.16
C THR A 376 -12.93 -10.35 1.81
N PRO A 377 -12.24 -10.66 0.69
CA PRO A 377 -12.61 -10.23 -0.66
C PRO A 377 -13.97 -10.73 -1.14
#